data_e5f7dc0af97bb2d7b64041737e74647c
#
_entry.id   e5f7dc0af97bb2d7b64041737e74647c
#
_cell.length_a   1.000
_cell.length_b   1.000
_cell.length_c   1.000
_cell.angle_alpha   90.00
_cell.angle_beta   90.00
_cell.angle_gamma   90.00
#
_symmetry.space_group_name_H-M   'P 1'
#
loop_
_entity.id
_entity.type
_entity.pdbx_description
1 polymer ?
#
loop_
_entity_poly.entity_id
_entity_poly.type
_entity_poly.pdbx_seq_one_letter_code
_entity_poly.pdbx_strand_id
1 'polypeptide(L)'
;MLQFPPFARANHGPARQHRPTGPHPAANADNNAPGPPGPRARQRPPTPSHNVGRPRPPTPAHARPTIEGPHPYTGGMHDPTLSTMEHRDLVEALALSHVLPHETLPAEECLGRRLAVDLRSLIPLPPFTNSAMDGFALRREDLAGDGPWTLPVVADIPAGDTREHLLQAGQAMRIMTGAPLPEGADTVVKVEHTDHAPGVAQAPDTVQVRVAPKLGANVRVAGEALEAGSPVLTAGRLLDGAALAAAISVGHGTLTVLPRPRVVVVSTGTELKQAGEALERGQIPDSNGILLRGLVEEAGGRVVAHLRTGDTPEELRRALDEAPDADLVITAGGISAGAFEVVRLTLGTDAGFHHVAQQPGGPQGVGSTPVGARGRETPVICLPGNPVSVFTTFHMYVAGALAVMSGLVLPERGATVPSAVIARARVGWESPEGKTQFIPLRFVDEAGACSSAAAGLGGGEAVVPEAGVRWVEPVHPLGSKSHLVASLARAQGIGVVAPERGAVEAGEELAVVALVG
;
A
#
# COMPACT_ATOMS: atom_id res chain seq x y z
N MET A 1 -5.64 -17.16 31.09
CA MET A 1 -4.31 -17.25 31.72
C MET A 1 -3.64 -18.49 31.19
N LEU A 2 -2.80 -18.37 30.17
CA LEU A 2 -1.92 -19.42 29.66
C LEU A 2 -0.54 -18.81 29.59
N GLN A 3 0.34 -19.23 30.49
CA GLN A 3 1.74 -18.84 30.56
C GLN A 3 2.54 -19.61 29.51
N PHE A 4 3.33 -18.88 28.70
CA PHE A 4 4.36 -19.46 27.84
C PHE A 4 5.72 -19.35 28.54
N PRO A 5 6.59 -20.37 28.46
CA PRO A 5 7.93 -20.33 29.04
C PRO A 5 8.90 -19.51 28.18
N PRO A 6 10.00 -18.96 28.77
CA PRO A 6 10.95 -18.11 28.07
C PRO A 6 11.92 -18.89 27.19
N PHE A 7 12.22 -18.36 26.00
CA PHE A 7 13.23 -18.88 25.08
C PHE A 7 14.66 -18.73 25.65
N ALA A 8 15.40 -19.83 25.64
CA ALA A 8 16.79 -19.89 26.02
C ALA A 8 17.69 -19.24 24.94
N ARG A 9 18.65 -18.41 25.39
CA ARG A 9 19.71 -17.82 24.56
C ARG A 9 20.75 -18.89 24.20
N ALA A 10 21.02 -19.07 22.91
CA ALA A 10 22.13 -19.85 22.42
C ALA A 10 23.42 -19.01 22.42
N ASN A 11 24.47 -19.49 23.11
CA ASN A 11 25.82 -18.96 23.12
C ASN A 11 26.55 -19.34 21.84
N HIS A 12 27.06 -18.36 21.10
CA HIS A 12 28.03 -18.58 20.02
C HIS A 12 29.46 -18.42 20.55
N GLY A 13 30.22 -19.48 20.53
CA GLY A 13 31.68 -19.50 20.72
C GLY A 13 32.41 -19.26 19.37
N PRO A 14 33.70 -18.89 19.38
CA PRO A 14 34.35 -18.22 18.27
C PRO A 14 34.84 -19.16 17.15
N ALA A 15 34.70 -18.70 15.91
CA ALA A 15 35.13 -19.37 14.68
C ALA A 15 36.66 -19.30 14.50
N ARG A 16 37.29 -20.44 14.16
CA ARG A 16 38.68 -20.56 13.74
C ARG A 16 38.83 -20.16 12.26
N GLN A 17 39.88 -19.36 12.03
CA GLN A 17 40.40 -18.99 10.70
C GLN A 17 41.11 -20.18 10.04
N HIS A 18 40.87 -20.39 8.73
CA HIS A 18 41.80 -21.09 7.84
C HIS A 18 41.98 -20.30 6.54
N ARG A 19 43.24 -20.07 6.21
CA ARG A 19 43.75 -19.38 5.02
C ARG A 19 44.03 -20.40 3.88
N PRO A 20 44.12 -19.92 2.62
CA PRO A 20 44.08 -20.76 1.40
C PRO A 20 45.46 -21.10 0.80
N THR A 21 45.49 -22.14 -0.03
CA THR A 21 46.62 -22.44 -0.94
C THR A 21 46.07 -22.69 -2.35
N GLY A 22 46.55 -21.95 -3.36
CA GLY A 22 46.47 -22.27 -4.79
C GLY A 22 47.62 -23.22 -5.21
N PRO A 23 47.92 -23.44 -6.48
CA PRO A 23 47.53 -22.78 -7.74
C PRO A 23 47.17 -23.74 -8.92
N HIS A 24 46.85 -23.13 -10.07
CA HIS A 24 46.64 -23.64 -11.44
C HIS A 24 47.62 -24.73 -11.97
N PRO A 25 47.32 -25.46 -13.14
CA PRO A 25 47.33 -24.83 -14.46
C PRO A 25 46.32 -25.36 -15.52
N ALA A 26 46.37 -24.65 -16.65
CA ALA A 26 45.60 -24.78 -17.87
C ALA A 26 45.82 -26.04 -18.69
N ALA A 27 44.87 -26.42 -19.54
CA ALA A 27 45.12 -27.03 -20.86
C ALA A 27 43.91 -26.84 -21.80
N ASN A 28 44.18 -26.35 -22.99
CA ASN A 28 43.38 -26.28 -24.21
C ASN A 28 42.91 -27.65 -24.70
N ALA A 29 41.73 -27.67 -25.34
CA ALA A 29 41.51 -28.49 -26.55
C ALA A 29 40.27 -28.02 -27.32
N ASP A 30 40.51 -27.63 -28.57
CA ASP A 30 39.55 -27.44 -29.65
C ASP A 30 38.67 -28.69 -29.86
N ASN A 31 37.41 -28.48 -30.16
CA ASN A 31 36.67 -29.39 -31.04
C ASN A 31 35.52 -28.68 -31.75
N ASN A 32 35.74 -28.53 -33.02
CA ASN A 32 34.89 -28.06 -34.07
C ASN A 32 34.05 -29.24 -34.58
N ALA A 33 32.71 -29.19 -34.48
CA ALA A 33 31.83 -30.12 -35.19
C ALA A 33 30.53 -29.38 -35.62
N PRO A 34 30.05 -29.61 -36.87
CA PRO A 34 28.96 -28.82 -37.45
C PRO A 34 27.57 -29.30 -36.99
N GLY A 35 26.68 -28.36 -36.77
CA GLY A 35 25.28 -28.57 -36.38
C GLY A 35 24.40 -29.04 -37.54
N PRO A 36 23.27 -29.71 -37.24
CA PRO A 36 22.34 -30.21 -38.26
C PRO A 36 21.45 -29.14 -38.85
N PRO A 37 20.90 -29.35 -40.08
CA PRO A 37 20.13 -28.33 -40.82
C PRO A 37 18.72 -28.16 -40.27
N GLY A 38 18.25 -26.90 -40.25
CA GLY A 38 16.92 -26.48 -39.82
C GLY A 38 15.80 -26.90 -40.76
N PRO A 39 14.56 -27.03 -40.28
CA PRO A 39 13.44 -27.46 -41.07
C PRO A 39 12.91 -26.35 -42.00
N ARG A 40 12.61 -26.76 -43.25
CA ARG A 40 12.06 -25.94 -44.34
C ARG A 40 10.70 -25.30 -43.98
N ALA A 41 10.54 -24.03 -44.30
CA ALA A 41 9.29 -23.28 -44.29
C ALA A 41 8.23 -23.95 -45.15
N ARG A 42 7.08 -24.27 -44.55
CA ARG A 42 5.85 -24.64 -45.29
C ARG A 42 5.07 -23.36 -45.61
N GLN A 43 4.81 -23.16 -46.89
CA GLN A 43 3.93 -22.13 -47.44
C GLN A 43 2.49 -22.34 -46.96
N ARG A 44 1.85 -21.29 -46.45
CA ARG A 44 0.42 -21.23 -46.15
C ARG A 44 -0.36 -20.91 -47.42
N PRO A 45 -1.55 -21.52 -47.62
CA PRO A 45 -2.46 -21.13 -48.68
C PRO A 45 -3.19 -19.82 -48.35
N PRO A 46 -3.69 -19.08 -49.34
CA PRO A 46 -4.36 -17.81 -49.17
C PRO A 46 -5.77 -17.97 -48.59
N THR A 47 -6.11 -17.17 -47.60
CA THR A 47 -7.45 -17.04 -47.03
C THR A 47 -8.30 -16.06 -47.86
N PRO A 48 -9.58 -16.33 -48.11
CA PRO A 48 -10.48 -15.43 -48.84
C PRO A 48 -10.94 -14.27 -47.92
N SER A 49 -10.88 -13.08 -48.46
CA SER A 49 -11.42 -11.86 -47.91
C SER A 49 -12.94 -11.87 -47.87
N HIS A 50 -13.55 -11.91 -46.69
CA HIS A 50 -14.92 -11.45 -46.49
C HIS A 50 -14.93 -10.25 -45.55
N ASN A 51 -15.16 -9.11 -46.19
CA ASN A 51 -15.38 -7.81 -45.56
C ASN A 51 -16.85 -7.78 -45.06
N VAL A 52 -17.07 -7.96 -43.74
CA VAL A 52 -18.35 -7.65 -43.11
C VAL A 52 -18.04 -6.72 -41.93
N GLY A 53 -18.43 -5.46 -42.16
CA GLY A 53 -18.30 -4.40 -41.17
C GLY A 53 -19.05 -4.72 -39.88
N ARG A 54 -18.31 -4.82 -38.76
CA ARG A 54 -18.87 -4.72 -37.43
C ARG A 54 -18.82 -3.25 -36.98
N PRO A 55 -19.92 -2.70 -36.44
CA PRO A 55 -19.89 -1.36 -35.88
C PRO A 55 -18.97 -1.34 -34.66
N ARG A 56 -18.04 -0.39 -34.63
CA ARG A 56 -17.24 -0.05 -33.45
C ARG A 56 -18.18 0.48 -32.35
N PRO A 57 -18.01 0.08 -31.09
CA PRO A 57 -18.69 0.76 -29.99
C PRO A 57 -18.20 2.21 -29.91
N PRO A 58 -19.05 3.17 -29.55
CA PRO A 58 -18.65 4.56 -29.41
C PRO A 58 -17.66 4.69 -28.26
N THR A 59 -16.47 5.18 -28.57
CA THR A 59 -15.50 5.66 -27.58
C THR A 59 -16.12 6.86 -26.89
N PRO A 60 -16.21 6.91 -25.54
CA PRO A 60 -16.61 8.13 -24.87
C PRO A 60 -15.54 9.19 -25.14
N ALA A 61 -15.94 10.23 -25.85
CA ALA A 61 -15.15 11.43 -26.02
C ALA A 61 -15.08 12.15 -24.67
N HIS A 62 -14.10 11.80 -23.84
CA HIS A 62 -13.65 12.71 -22.80
C HIS A 62 -12.91 13.84 -23.50
N ALA A 63 -13.64 14.95 -23.74
CA ALA A 63 -13.03 16.22 -24.08
C ALA A 63 -12.00 16.53 -22.98
N ARG A 64 -10.72 16.50 -23.32
CA ARG A 64 -9.64 17.06 -22.49
C ARG A 64 -10.01 18.52 -22.27
N PRO A 65 -10.10 19.01 -21.03
CA PRO A 65 -10.12 20.45 -20.82
C PRO A 65 -8.73 20.95 -21.25
N THR A 66 -8.67 21.57 -22.41
CA THR A 66 -7.56 22.46 -22.75
C THR A 66 -7.62 23.60 -21.76
N ILE A 67 -6.67 23.67 -20.85
CA ILE A 67 -6.42 24.84 -20.04
C ILE A 67 -5.79 25.90 -20.99
N GLU A 68 -6.57 26.42 -21.89
CA GLU A 68 -6.32 27.68 -22.59
C GLU A 68 -6.96 28.80 -21.76
N GLY A 69 -6.34 29.09 -20.62
CA GLY A 69 -6.45 30.36 -19.93
C GLY A 69 -5.09 31.02 -19.95
N PRO A 70 -4.99 32.34 -20.11
CA PRO A 70 -3.71 33.01 -19.99
C PRO A 70 -3.12 32.64 -18.63
N HIS A 71 -1.88 32.15 -18.60
CA HIS A 71 -1.10 32.01 -17.37
C HIS A 71 -1.13 33.38 -16.67
N PRO A 72 -1.76 33.49 -15.48
CA PRO A 72 -2.00 34.81 -14.89
C PRO A 72 -0.75 35.49 -14.32
N TYR A 73 0.45 34.96 -14.59
CA TYR A 73 1.67 35.36 -13.88
C TYR A 73 2.79 35.80 -14.81
N THR A 74 2.52 36.76 -15.70
CA THR A 74 3.56 37.53 -16.36
C THR A 74 3.61 38.94 -15.77
N GLY A 75 4.51 39.16 -14.82
CA GLY A 75 4.99 40.49 -14.47
C GLY A 75 4.54 41.04 -13.12
N GLY A 76 5.49 41.26 -12.25
CA GLY A 76 5.35 42.05 -11.02
C GLY A 76 6.14 41.45 -9.85
N MET A 77 6.90 42.28 -9.16
CA MET A 77 7.85 41.94 -8.07
C MET A 77 7.16 41.39 -6.76
N HIS A 78 5.89 41.00 -6.80
CA HIS A 78 5.21 40.40 -5.66
C HIS A 78 4.48 39.14 -6.10
N ASP A 79 4.87 38.00 -5.50
CA ASP A 79 4.13 36.77 -5.65
C ASP A 79 2.70 36.96 -5.15
N PRO A 80 1.67 36.42 -5.84
CA PRO A 80 0.32 36.45 -5.34
C PRO A 80 0.25 35.66 -4.03
N THR A 81 -0.52 36.18 -3.08
CA THR A 81 -0.82 35.47 -1.83
C THR A 81 -2.10 34.70 -2.02
N LEU A 82 -2.03 33.38 -1.90
CA LEU A 82 -3.16 32.46 -1.99
C LEU A 82 -3.59 32.00 -0.59
N SER A 83 -4.86 31.67 -0.46
CA SER A 83 -5.32 30.88 0.68
C SER A 83 -4.82 29.42 0.59
N THR A 84 -4.89 28.68 1.69
CA THR A 84 -4.56 27.25 1.72
C THR A 84 -5.49 26.43 0.82
N MET A 85 -6.73 26.86 0.61
CA MET A 85 -7.71 26.22 -0.27
C MET A 85 -7.33 26.41 -1.74
N GLU A 86 -7.05 27.65 -2.16
CA GLU A 86 -6.66 27.95 -3.54
C GLU A 86 -5.40 27.23 -3.94
N HIS A 87 -4.40 27.15 -3.04
CA HIS A 87 -3.20 26.37 -3.31
C HIS A 87 -3.47 24.87 -3.44
N ARG A 88 -4.34 24.32 -2.57
CA ARG A 88 -4.77 22.92 -2.67
C ARG A 88 -5.44 22.64 -4.00
N ASP A 89 -6.35 23.52 -4.45
CA ASP A 89 -7.06 23.37 -5.72
C ASP A 89 -6.08 23.32 -6.90
N LEU A 90 -5.00 24.12 -6.88
CA LEU A 90 -3.95 24.08 -7.90
C LEU A 90 -3.20 22.73 -7.89
N VAL A 91 -2.81 22.24 -6.72
CA VAL A 91 -2.12 20.95 -6.57
C VAL A 91 -3.03 19.79 -7.01
N GLU A 92 -4.30 19.82 -6.62
CA GLU A 92 -5.28 18.81 -7.01
C GLU A 92 -5.55 18.82 -8.53
N ALA A 93 -5.69 19.99 -9.13
CA ALA A 93 -5.86 20.13 -10.58
C ALA A 93 -4.67 19.56 -11.36
N LEU A 94 -3.43 19.83 -10.88
CA LEU A 94 -2.22 19.25 -11.44
C LEU A 94 -2.26 17.72 -11.34
N ALA A 95 -2.59 17.17 -10.17
CA ALA A 95 -2.66 15.73 -9.94
C ALA A 95 -3.74 15.04 -10.80
N LEU A 96 -4.93 15.65 -10.94
CA LEU A 96 -6.03 15.14 -11.76
C LEU A 96 -5.69 15.05 -13.25
N SER A 97 -4.83 15.94 -13.74
CA SER A 97 -4.36 15.90 -15.14
C SER A 97 -3.32 14.80 -15.40
N HIS A 98 -2.83 14.14 -14.34
CA HIS A 98 -1.77 13.12 -14.37
C HIS A 98 -2.14 11.82 -13.64
N VAL A 99 -3.42 11.44 -13.66
CA VAL A 99 -3.88 10.16 -13.09
C VAL A 99 -3.25 9.01 -13.85
N LEU A 100 -2.66 8.07 -13.13
CA LEU A 100 -1.96 6.92 -13.69
C LEU A 100 -2.92 5.76 -13.94
N PRO A 101 -2.66 4.91 -14.94
CA PRO A 101 -3.46 3.72 -15.17
C PRO A 101 -3.25 2.68 -14.06
N HIS A 102 -4.31 1.91 -13.75
CA HIS A 102 -4.20 0.79 -12.83
C HIS A 102 -3.23 -0.27 -13.36
N GLU A 103 -2.64 -1.03 -12.45
CA GLU A 103 -1.70 -2.12 -12.73
C GLU A 103 -2.37 -3.47 -12.43
N THR A 104 -2.12 -4.49 -13.26
CA THR A 104 -2.50 -5.86 -12.95
C THR A 104 -1.25 -6.66 -12.65
N LEU A 105 -1.15 -7.18 -11.44
CA LEU A 105 0.03 -7.89 -10.93
C LEU A 105 -0.34 -9.29 -10.43
N PRO A 106 0.60 -10.26 -10.41
CA PRO A 106 0.43 -11.49 -9.67
C PRO A 106 0.05 -11.21 -8.21
N ALA A 107 -0.88 -12.00 -7.66
CA ALA A 107 -1.39 -11.76 -6.30
C ALA A 107 -0.26 -11.73 -5.24
N GLU A 108 0.76 -12.57 -5.41
CA GLU A 108 1.94 -12.65 -4.54
C GLU A 108 2.82 -11.38 -4.54
N GLU A 109 2.75 -10.56 -5.59
CA GLU A 109 3.47 -9.28 -5.71
C GLU A 109 2.66 -8.09 -5.16
N CYS A 110 1.42 -8.33 -4.71
CA CYS A 110 0.51 -7.27 -4.31
C CYS A 110 0.58 -6.88 -2.82
N LEU A 111 1.48 -7.47 -2.04
CA LEU A 111 1.63 -7.10 -0.62
C LEU A 111 1.94 -5.60 -0.46
N GLY A 112 1.17 -4.91 0.39
CA GLY A 112 1.30 -3.47 0.61
C GLY A 112 0.79 -2.59 -0.54
N ARG A 113 0.15 -3.18 -1.57
CA ARG A 113 -0.56 -2.42 -2.63
C ARG A 113 -1.99 -2.13 -2.19
N ARG A 114 -2.64 -1.19 -2.86
CA ARG A 114 -4.09 -0.94 -2.68
C ARG A 114 -4.87 -1.52 -3.84
N LEU A 115 -5.96 -2.22 -3.52
CA LEU A 115 -6.88 -2.78 -4.52
C LEU A 115 -7.55 -1.66 -5.31
N ALA A 116 -7.55 -1.75 -6.65
CA ALA A 116 -8.11 -0.70 -7.50
C ALA A 116 -9.63 -0.88 -7.75
N VAL A 117 -10.13 -2.11 -7.68
CA VAL A 117 -11.53 -2.47 -7.96
C VAL A 117 -12.04 -3.44 -6.91
N ASP A 118 -13.35 -3.47 -6.69
CA ASP A 118 -13.95 -4.47 -5.81
C ASP A 118 -13.64 -5.90 -6.27
N LEU A 119 -13.28 -6.75 -5.32
CA LEU A 119 -12.99 -8.16 -5.56
C LEU A 119 -14.20 -9.01 -5.19
N ARG A 120 -14.60 -9.87 -6.13
CA ARG A 120 -15.67 -10.84 -5.93
C ARG A 120 -15.12 -12.25 -6.07
N SER A 121 -15.69 -13.20 -5.35
CA SER A 121 -15.29 -14.60 -5.43
C SER A 121 -15.50 -15.15 -6.84
N LEU A 122 -14.49 -15.81 -7.40
CA LEU A 122 -14.58 -16.50 -8.70
C LEU A 122 -15.11 -17.93 -8.55
N ILE A 123 -14.90 -18.53 -7.38
CA ILE A 123 -15.30 -19.91 -7.05
C ILE A 123 -16.00 -19.93 -5.70
N PRO A 124 -16.87 -20.90 -5.43
CA PRO A 124 -17.44 -21.06 -4.09
C PRO A 124 -16.35 -21.43 -3.06
N LEU A 125 -16.57 -21.13 -1.79
CA LEU A 125 -15.67 -21.51 -0.70
C LEU A 125 -16.47 -22.31 0.37
N PRO A 126 -16.15 -23.58 0.62
CA PRO A 126 -15.18 -24.41 -0.11
C PRO A 126 -15.60 -24.67 -1.56
N PRO A 127 -14.65 -24.99 -2.47
CA PRO A 127 -14.93 -25.13 -3.90
C PRO A 127 -15.73 -26.40 -4.25
N PHE A 128 -15.76 -27.37 -3.37
CA PHE A 128 -16.53 -28.62 -3.47
C PHE A 128 -16.93 -29.10 -2.08
N THR A 129 -17.99 -29.92 -2.02
CA THR A 129 -18.43 -30.58 -0.78
C THR A 129 -17.34 -31.53 -0.32
N ASN A 130 -16.91 -31.41 0.94
CA ASN A 130 -15.77 -32.16 1.46
C ASN A 130 -15.98 -32.58 2.92
N SER A 131 -15.13 -33.51 3.40
CA SER A 131 -15.13 -33.93 4.79
C SER A 131 -14.50 -32.86 5.70
N ALA A 132 -15.18 -32.59 6.83
CA ALA A 132 -14.63 -31.73 7.88
C ALA A 132 -13.71 -32.48 8.86
N MET A 133 -13.68 -33.79 8.83
CA MET A 133 -12.97 -34.67 9.77
C MET A 133 -12.37 -35.88 9.05
N ASP A 134 -11.36 -36.47 9.65
CA ASP A 134 -10.89 -37.79 9.28
C ASP A 134 -11.89 -38.84 9.79
N GLY A 135 -12.28 -39.78 8.92
CA GLY A 135 -13.26 -40.77 9.27
C GLY A 135 -13.75 -41.61 8.10
N PHE A 136 -15.05 -41.89 8.08
CA PHE A 136 -15.67 -42.74 7.08
C PHE A 136 -16.92 -42.06 6.50
N ALA A 137 -16.94 -41.86 5.20
CA ALA A 137 -18.09 -41.40 4.46
C ALA A 137 -19.07 -42.55 4.27
N LEU A 138 -20.35 -42.32 4.53
CA LEU A 138 -21.41 -43.30 4.43
C LEU A 138 -22.76 -42.62 4.18
N ARG A 139 -23.79 -43.43 3.96
CA ARG A 139 -25.20 -42.98 3.93
C ARG A 139 -25.77 -43.10 5.34
N ARG A 140 -26.33 -42.02 5.87
CA ARG A 140 -26.91 -42.03 7.23
C ARG A 140 -28.00 -43.10 7.40
N GLU A 141 -28.74 -43.39 6.33
CA GLU A 141 -29.81 -44.39 6.36
C GLU A 141 -29.30 -45.82 6.56
N ASP A 142 -28.05 -46.14 6.20
CA ASP A 142 -27.43 -47.45 6.38
C ASP A 142 -27.16 -47.77 7.88
N LEU A 143 -27.29 -46.77 8.75
CA LEU A 143 -27.19 -46.88 10.20
C LEU A 143 -28.59 -46.90 10.84
N ALA A 144 -29.53 -47.67 10.28
CA ALA A 144 -30.88 -47.84 10.83
C ALA A 144 -30.88 -48.86 11.98
N GLY A 145 -31.79 -48.68 12.93
CA GLY A 145 -31.93 -49.54 14.11
C GLY A 145 -30.91 -49.31 15.21
N ASP A 146 -30.74 -50.27 16.09
CA ASP A 146 -29.80 -50.21 17.21
C ASP A 146 -28.41 -50.69 16.78
N GLY A 147 -27.37 -49.87 17.05
CA GLY A 147 -25.97 -50.20 16.74
C GLY A 147 -25.36 -51.24 17.68
N PRO A 148 -24.09 -51.55 17.50
CA PRO A 148 -23.16 -51.01 16.50
C PRO A 148 -23.37 -51.56 15.09
N TRP A 149 -23.03 -50.79 14.05
CA TRP A 149 -23.18 -51.13 12.62
C TRP A 149 -21.84 -51.46 12.00
N THR A 150 -21.72 -52.57 11.28
CA THR A 150 -20.47 -52.96 10.55
C THR A 150 -20.69 -52.83 9.06
N LEU A 151 -19.84 -52.01 8.40
CA LEU A 151 -19.89 -51.75 6.97
C LEU A 151 -18.57 -52.12 6.30
N PRO A 152 -18.58 -52.70 5.09
CA PRO A 152 -17.37 -52.88 4.28
C PRO A 152 -16.81 -51.53 3.85
N VAL A 153 -15.48 -51.35 3.91
CA VAL A 153 -14.76 -50.17 3.43
C VAL A 153 -14.24 -50.45 2.04
N VAL A 154 -14.78 -49.73 1.05
CA VAL A 154 -14.55 -50.04 -0.38
C VAL A 154 -13.55 -49.09 -1.05
N ALA A 155 -13.17 -47.99 -0.40
CA ALA A 155 -12.18 -47.06 -0.90
C ALA A 155 -11.50 -46.27 0.22
N ASP A 156 -10.38 -45.65 -0.13
CA ASP A 156 -9.62 -44.70 0.70
C ASP A 156 -9.46 -43.38 -0.08
N ILE A 157 -9.97 -42.28 0.47
CA ILE A 157 -10.06 -40.99 -0.19
C ILE A 157 -9.18 -39.97 0.56
N PRO A 158 -7.91 -39.78 0.15
CA PRO A 158 -7.04 -38.77 0.73
C PRO A 158 -7.45 -37.35 0.30
N ALA A 159 -7.00 -36.34 1.05
CA ALA A 159 -7.09 -34.95 0.59
C ALA A 159 -6.36 -34.80 -0.75
N GLY A 160 -6.99 -34.09 -1.71
CA GLY A 160 -6.47 -33.91 -3.06
C GLY A 160 -6.75 -35.08 -4.02
N ASP A 161 -7.56 -36.06 -3.62
CA ASP A 161 -8.02 -37.10 -4.56
C ASP A 161 -8.93 -36.46 -5.64
N THR A 162 -8.57 -36.75 -6.92
CA THR A 162 -9.30 -36.25 -8.10
C THR A 162 -10.17 -37.33 -8.76
N ARG A 163 -10.18 -38.54 -8.21
CA ARG A 163 -11.01 -39.65 -8.73
C ARG A 163 -12.46 -39.44 -8.33
N GLU A 164 -13.36 -39.84 -9.21
CA GLU A 164 -14.77 -39.90 -8.88
C GLU A 164 -15.05 -41.21 -8.10
N HIS A 165 -15.69 -41.07 -6.96
CA HIS A 165 -16.08 -42.18 -6.10
C HIS A 165 -17.60 -42.21 -5.98
N LEU A 166 -18.20 -43.40 -6.19
CA LEU A 166 -19.60 -43.65 -6.00
C LEU A 166 -19.81 -44.65 -4.83
N LEU A 167 -20.39 -44.18 -3.75
CA LEU A 167 -20.73 -44.98 -2.59
C LEU A 167 -22.11 -45.66 -2.80
N GLN A 168 -22.15 -46.97 -2.67
CA GLN A 168 -23.38 -47.72 -2.73
C GLN A 168 -23.98 -47.97 -1.32
N ALA A 169 -25.27 -48.34 -1.28
CA ALA A 169 -25.95 -48.66 -0.03
C ALA A 169 -25.20 -49.78 0.73
N GLY A 170 -25.11 -49.64 2.05
CA GLY A 170 -24.45 -50.61 2.93
C GLY A 170 -22.93 -50.59 2.87
N GLN A 171 -22.30 -49.59 2.26
CA GLN A 171 -20.84 -49.44 2.18
C GLN A 171 -20.35 -48.22 2.97
N ALA A 172 -19.08 -48.18 3.25
CA ALA A 172 -18.35 -47.02 3.75
C ALA A 172 -17.08 -46.78 2.91
N MET A 173 -16.60 -45.54 2.86
CA MET A 173 -15.31 -45.18 2.31
C MET A 173 -14.52 -44.41 3.35
N ARG A 174 -13.25 -44.78 3.61
CA ARG A 174 -12.40 -43.98 4.47
C ARG A 174 -12.11 -42.65 3.78
N ILE A 175 -12.24 -41.55 4.50
CA ILE A 175 -12.10 -40.20 3.98
C ILE A 175 -11.29 -39.35 4.94
N MET A 176 -10.37 -38.53 4.38
CA MET A 176 -9.56 -37.58 5.14
C MET A 176 -10.16 -36.18 5.12
N THR A 177 -9.83 -35.39 6.12
CA THR A 177 -10.23 -33.97 6.22
C THR A 177 -9.87 -33.22 4.94
N GLY A 178 -10.83 -32.50 4.36
CA GLY A 178 -10.67 -31.76 3.10
C GLY A 178 -10.79 -32.60 1.82
N ALA A 179 -10.92 -33.92 1.93
CA ALA A 179 -11.15 -34.78 0.77
C ALA A 179 -12.59 -34.62 0.23
N PRO A 180 -12.79 -34.70 -1.11
CA PRO A 180 -14.12 -34.60 -1.71
C PRO A 180 -15.03 -35.71 -1.20
N LEU A 181 -16.27 -35.34 -0.82
CA LEU A 181 -17.28 -36.30 -0.40
C LEU A 181 -17.69 -37.15 -1.60
N PRO A 182 -17.65 -38.50 -1.53
CA PRO A 182 -18.07 -39.37 -2.62
C PRO A 182 -19.56 -39.20 -2.94
N GLU A 183 -19.92 -39.34 -4.21
CA GLU A 183 -21.31 -39.36 -4.63
C GLU A 183 -22.06 -40.51 -3.90
N GLY A 184 -23.28 -40.25 -3.43
CA GLY A 184 -24.07 -41.18 -2.67
C GLY A 184 -23.85 -41.13 -1.14
N ALA A 185 -22.74 -40.50 -0.68
CA ALA A 185 -22.57 -40.23 0.77
C ALA A 185 -23.25 -38.93 1.16
N ASP A 186 -23.82 -38.91 2.37
CA ASP A 186 -24.46 -37.72 2.95
C ASP A 186 -23.92 -37.38 4.35
N THR A 187 -23.04 -38.21 4.89
CA THR A 187 -22.57 -38.09 6.28
C THR A 187 -21.16 -38.66 6.42
N VAL A 188 -20.36 -38.04 7.30
CA VAL A 188 -19.05 -38.56 7.70
C VAL A 188 -19.07 -38.89 9.19
N VAL A 189 -18.74 -40.14 9.50
CA VAL A 189 -18.49 -40.60 10.89
C VAL A 189 -17.03 -40.35 11.18
N LYS A 190 -16.73 -39.56 12.22
CA LYS A 190 -15.36 -39.38 12.65
C LYS A 190 -14.75 -40.65 13.20
N VAL A 191 -13.47 -40.86 13.01
CA VAL A 191 -12.75 -42.11 13.35
C VAL A 191 -12.92 -42.47 14.83
N GLU A 192 -13.02 -41.51 15.75
CA GLU A 192 -13.21 -41.72 17.19
C GLU A 192 -14.56 -42.37 17.55
N HIS A 193 -15.54 -42.36 16.64
CA HIS A 193 -16.83 -42.98 16.80
C HIS A 193 -16.89 -44.40 16.17
N THR A 194 -15.73 -44.95 15.81
CA THR A 194 -15.61 -46.28 15.21
C THR A 194 -14.76 -47.21 16.07
N ASP A 195 -14.52 -48.43 15.60
CA ASP A 195 -13.60 -49.40 16.20
C ASP A 195 -12.14 -49.15 15.82
N HIS A 196 -11.87 -48.15 14.96
CA HIS A 196 -10.51 -47.78 14.54
C HIS A 196 -9.98 -46.60 15.36
N ALA A 197 -8.64 -46.54 15.47
CA ALA A 197 -7.95 -45.42 16.07
C ALA A 197 -7.50 -44.41 14.98
N PRO A 198 -7.42 -43.10 15.30
CA PRO A 198 -6.78 -42.12 14.42
C PRO A 198 -5.31 -42.50 14.14
N GLY A 199 -4.85 -42.30 12.94
CA GLY A 199 -3.44 -42.50 12.60
C GLY A 199 -3.18 -42.95 11.18
N VAL A 200 -1.89 -43.16 10.89
CA VAL A 200 -1.38 -43.53 9.56
C VAL A 200 -1.41 -45.05 9.40
N ALA A 201 -2.60 -45.60 9.23
CA ALA A 201 -2.79 -47.02 8.95
C ALA A 201 -3.36 -47.21 7.54
N GLN A 202 -3.19 -48.41 6.98
CA GLN A 202 -3.88 -48.79 5.76
C GLN A 202 -5.40 -48.79 6.02
N ALA A 203 -6.19 -48.47 4.98
CA ALA A 203 -7.64 -48.54 5.09
C ALA A 203 -8.07 -49.96 5.53
N PRO A 204 -8.95 -50.10 6.52
CA PRO A 204 -9.44 -51.41 6.95
C PRO A 204 -10.40 -51.99 5.91
N ASP A 205 -10.61 -53.31 5.92
CA ASP A 205 -11.62 -53.97 5.08
C ASP A 205 -13.07 -53.68 5.53
N THR A 206 -13.24 -53.41 6.83
CA THR A 206 -14.53 -53.09 7.44
C THR A 206 -14.38 -52.03 8.52
N VAL A 207 -15.47 -51.32 8.81
CA VAL A 207 -15.57 -50.39 9.92
C VAL A 207 -16.80 -50.67 10.76
N GLN A 208 -16.64 -50.71 12.09
CA GLN A 208 -17.77 -50.75 13.03
C GLN A 208 -18.06 -49.35 13.57
N VAL A 209 -19.20 -48.79 13.21
CA VAL A 209 -19.71 -47.53 13.73
C VAL A 209 -20.35 -47.76 15.08
N ARG A 210 -19.84 -47.10 16.12
CA ARG A 210 -20.34 -47.21 17.52
C ARG A 210 -21.34 -46.15 17.88
N VAL A 211 -21.25 -44.97 17.24
CA VAL A 211 -22.14 -43.83 17.51
C VAL A 211 -22.64 -43.30 16.17
N ALA A 212 -23.94 -43.39 15.93
CA ALA A 212 -24.55 -42.87 14.72
C ALA A 212 -24.52 -41.34 14.73
N PRO A 213 -23.93 -40.70 13.69
CA PRO A 213 -23.96 -39.25 13.54
C PRO A 213 -25.35 -38.76 13.11
N LYS A 214 -25.59 -37.46 13.19
CA LYS A 214 -26.72 -36.80 12.52
C LYS A 214 -26.49 -36.79 11.01
N LEU A 215 -27.58 -36.74 10.24
CA LEU A 215 -27.51 -36.50 8.79
C LEU A 215 -26.75 -35.21 8.50
N GLY A 216 -25.85 -35.25 7.55
CA GLY A 216 -24.98 -34.12 7.20
C GLY A 216 -23.82 -33.85 8.16
N ALA A 217 -23.66 -34.68 9.20
CA ALA A 217 -22.57 -34.47 10.17
C ALA A 217 -21.18 -34.55 9.51
N ASN A 218 -20.31 -33.63 9.89
CA ASN A 218 -18.91 -33.51 9.41
C ASN A 218 -18.78 -33.39 7.88
N VAL A 219 -19.80 -32.87 7.21
CA VAL A 219 -19.78 -32.50 5.78
C VAL A 219 -19.76 -30.98 5.67
N ARG A 220 -18.81 -30.44 4.93
CA ARG A 220 -18.77 -29.03 4.51
C ARG A 220 -19.33 -28.96 3.10
N VAL A 221 -20.42 -28.26 2.94
CA VAL A 221 -21.08 -28.12 1.63
C VAL A 221 -20.34 -27.08 0.79
N ALA A 222 -20.23 -27.33 -0.52
CA ALA A 222 -19.67 -26.34 -1.45
C ALA A 222 -20.37 -24.98 -1.28
N GLY A 223 -19.59 -23.91 -1.11
CA GLY A 223 -20.11 -22.55 -0.96
C GLY A 223 -20.69 -22.19 0.41
N GLU A 224 -20.64 -23.06 1.42
CA GLU A 224 -21.24 -22.78 2.74
C GLU A 224 -20.64 -21.54 3.43
N ALA A 225 -19.38 -21.24 3.17
CA ALA A 225 -18.72 -20.06 3.70
C ALA A 225 -18.89 -18.84 2.78
N LEU A 226 -18.84 -19.05 1.46
CA LEU A 226 -18.97 -17.99 0.48
C LEU A 226 -19.38 -18.55 -0.88
N GLU A 227 -20.44 -18.02 -1.47
CA GLU A 227 -20.88 -18.36 -2.83
C GLU A 227 -20.04 -17.64 -3.90
N ALA A 228 -19.91 -18.24 -5.08
CA ALA A 228 -19.29 -17.57 -6.23
C ALA A 228 -20.03 -16.24 -6.55
N GLY A 229 -19.27 -15.19 -6.88
CA GLY A 229 -19.80 -13.85 -7.13
C GLY A 229 -20.02 -12.98 -5.89
N SER A 230 -19.90 -13.54 -4.68
CA SER A 230 -20.03 -12.77 -3.43
C SER A 230 -18.89 -11.75 -3.28
N PRO A 231 -19.12 -10.58 -2.66
CA PRO A 231 -18.08 -9.60 -2.40
C PRO A 231 -17.06 -10.15 -1.38
N VAL A 232 -15.77 -9.90 -1.62
CA VAL A 232 -14.66 -10.35 -0.77
C VAL A 232 -13.86 -9.18 -0.21
N LEU A 233 -13.42 -8.26 -1.07
CA LEU A 233 -12.66 -7.06 -0.70
C LEU A 233 -13.19 -5.86 -1.49
N THR A 234 -13.13 -4.68 -0.88
CA THR A 234 -13.53 -3.42 -1.52
C THR A 234 -12.33 -2.70 -2.13
N ALA A 235 -12.58 -1.91 -3.17
CA ALA A 235 -11.58 -0.99 -3.74
C ALA A 235 -11.00 -0.06 -2.66
N GLY A 236 -9.73 0.32 -2.83
CA GLY A 236 -8.98 1.12 -1.85
C GLY A 236 -8.39 0.34 -0.68
N ARG A 237 -8.82 -0.91 -0.43
CA ARG A 237 -8.28 -1.76 0.63
C ARG A 237 -6.77 -1.97 0.46
N LEU A 238 -6.00 -1.74 1.53
CA LEU A 238 -4.59 -2.14 1.61
C LEU A 238 -4.49 -3.67 1.67
N LEU A 239 -3.71 -4.26 0.78
CA LEU A 239 -3.53 -5.70 0.66
C LEU A 239 -2.46 -6.17 1.65
N ASP A 240 -2.89 -6.62 2.81
CA ASP A 240 -2.10 -7.34 3.79
C ASP A 240 -2.11 -8.85 3.50
N GLY A 241 -1.39 -9.64 4.31
CA GLY A 241 -1.32 -11.10 4.14
C GLY A 241 -2.69 -11.78 4.21
N ALA A 242 -3.60 -11.30 5.06
CA ALA A 242 -4.94 -11.87 5.18
C ALA A 242 -5.81 -11.56 3.95
N ALA A 243 -5.74 -10.33 3.44
CA ALA A 243 -6.44 -9.93 2.21
C ALA A 243 -5.95 -10.72 0.99
N LEU A 244 -4.62 -10.93 0.87
CA LEU A 244 -4.05 -11.76 -0.20
C LEU A 244 -4.47 -13.22 -0.10
N ALA A 245 -4.44 -13.80 1.10
CA ALA A 245 -4.91 -15.16 1.33
C ALA A 245 -6.40 -15.31 0.96
N ALA A 246 -7.25 -14.36 1.33
CA ALA A 246 -8.65 -14.34 0.96
C ALA A 246 -8.82 -14.27 -0.58
N ALA A 247 -8.11 -13.38 -1.27
CA ALA A 247 -8.17 -13.25 -2.72
C ALA A 247 -7.76 -14.54 -3.45
N ILE A 248 -6.65 -15.17 -3.01
CA ILE A 248 -6.16 -16.43 -3.60
C ILE A 248 -7.15 -17.58 -3.33
N SER A 249 -7.70 -17.67 -2.11
CA SER A 249 -8.65 -18.72 -1.73
C SER A 249 -9.93 -18.71 -2.54
N VAL A 250 -10.31 -17.56 -3.09
CA VAL A 250 -11.49 -17.41 -3.95
C VAL A 250 -11.17 -17.37 -5.45
N GLY A 251 -9.96 -17.78 -5.82
CA GLY A 251 -9.56 -18.07 -7.21
C GLY A 251 -8.79 -16.97 -7.94
N HIS A 252 -8.40 -15.87 -7.29
CA HIS A 252 -7.65 -14.80 -7.96
C HIS A 252 -6.15 -15.09 -7.97
N GLY A 253 -5.59 -15.33 -9.15
CA GLY A 253 -4.13 -15.44 -9.37
C GLY A 253 -3.46 -14.08 -9.66
N THR A 254 -4.23 -13.08 -10.07
CA THR A 254 -3.79 -11.70 -10.33
C THR A 254 -4.77 -10.72 -9.73
N LEU A 255 -4.30 -9.54 -9.35
CA LEU A 255 -5.13 -8.46 -8.80
C LEU A 255 -4.88 -7.16 -9.55
N THR A 256 -5.96 -6.37 -9.73
CA THR A 256 -5.86 -5.00 -10.23
C THR A 256 -5.65 -4.06 -9.05
N VAL A 257 -4.51 -3.38 -9.04
CA VAL A 257 -4.07 -2.52 -7.94
C VAL A 257 -3.85 -1.09 -8.40
N LEU A 258 -3.93 -0.15 -7.46
CA LEU A 258 -3.57 1.23 -7.71
C LEU A 258 -2.08 1.35 -8.02
N PRO A 259 -1.67 2.17 -9.01
CA PRO A 259 -0.28 2.41 -9.33
C PRO A 259 0.43 3.13 -8.16
N ARG A 260 1.75 2.98 -8.08
CA ARG A 260 2.59 3.75 -7.16
C ARG A 260 3.31 4.85 -7.94
N PRO A 261 2.90 6.14 -7.83
CA PRO A 261 3.55 7.23 -8.53
C PRO A 261 5.06 7.22 -8.28
N ARG A 262 5.84 7.30 -9.36
CA ARG A 262 7.30 7.36 -9.31
C ARG A 262 7.72 8.80 -9.06
N VAL A 263 8.44 9.05 -7.98
CA VAL A 263 8.78 10.40 -7.52
C VAL A 263 10.28 10.61 -7.58
N VAL A 264 10.70 11.72 -8.17
CA VAL A 264 12.04 12.27 -8.03
C VAL A 264 12.01 13.34 -6.92
N VAL A 265 12.83 13.18 -5.91
CA VAL A 265 13.02 14.15 -4.83
C VAL A 265 14.28 14.96 -5.11
N VAL A 266 14.20 16.28 -4.98
CA VAL A 266 15.33 17.19 -5.18
C VAL A 266 15.55 18.03 -3.92
N SER A 267 16.74 17.95 -3.33
CA SER A 267 17.20 18.84 -2.26
C SER A 267 18.22 19.83 -2.84
N THR A 268 18.01 21.13 -2.61
CA THR A 268 18.91 22.18 -3.11
C THR A 268 19.58 22.93 -1.97
N GLY A 269 20.85 23.25 -2.13
CA GLY A 269 21.65 24.03 -1.19
C GLY A 269 23.09 23.52 -1.12
N THR A 270 24.05 24.42 -1.28
CA THR A 270 25.49 24.10 -1.16
C THR A 270 25.91 23.78 0.27
N GLU A 271 25.08 24.19 1.28
CA GLU A 271 25.25 23.86 2.68
C GLU A 271 24.89 22.40 3.00
N LEU A 272 24.17 21.70 2.11
CA LEU A 272 23.66 20.35 2.38
C LEU A 272 24.75 19.29 2.24
N LYS A 273 24.92 18.47 3.27
CA LYS A 273 25.83 17.32 3.31
C LYS A 273 25.06 16.02 3.47
N GLN A 274 25.67 14.93 3.00
CA GLN A 274 25.11 13.60 3.21
C GLN A 274 25.11 13.25 4.69
N ALA A 275 24.11 12.46 5.10
CA ALA A 275 24.06 11.97 6.48
C ALA A 275 25.35 11.18 6.83
N GLY A 276 25.97 11.55 7.95
CA GLY A 276 27.21 10.93 8.44
C GLY A 276 28.50 11.58 7.94
N GLU A 277 28.45 12.53 6.99
CA GLU A 277 29.62 13.33 6.61
C GLU A 277 29.98 14.33 7.73
N ALA A 278 31.28 14.62 7.87
CA ALA A 278 31.75 15.67 8.77
C ALA A 278 31.26 17.05 8.27
N LEU A 279 30.75 17.85 9.19
CA LEU A 279 30.21 19.17 8.87
C LEU A 279 31.28 20.25 9.09
N GLU A 280 31.44 21.11 8.10
CA GLU A 280 32.17 22.36 8.23
C GLU A 280 31.24 23.48 8.73
N ARG A 281 31.82 24.62 9.05
CA ARG A 281 31.03 25.79 9.46
C ARG A 281 30.07 26.21 8.35
N GLY A 282 28.79 26.30 8.65
CA GLY A 282 27.74 26.68 7.71
C GLY A 282 27.10 25.51 6.96
N GLN A 283 27.58 24.28 7.18
CA GLN A 283 26.99 23.07 6.58
C GLN A 283 26.03 22.37 7.54
N ILE A 284 25.01 21.74 6.96
CA ILE A 284 23.98 20.98 7.67
C ILE A 284 23.72 19.64 6.98
N PRO A 285 23.28 18.59 7.70
CA PRO A 285 22.85 17.34 7.06
C PRO A 285 21.60 17.56 6.23
N ASP A 286 21.52 16.93 5.04
CA ASP A 286 20.29 16.88 4.26
C ASP A 286 19.29 15.94 4.94
N SER A 287 18.40 16.52 5.75
CA SER A 287 17.30 15.79 6.39
C SER A 287 16.03 15.75 5.52
N ASN A 288 15.89 16.68 4.54
CA ASN A 288 14.69 16.74 3.70
C ASN A 288 14.59 15.57 2.73
N GLY A 289 15.72 15.14 2.15
CA GLY A 289 15.73 14.02 1.23
C GLY A 289 15.24 12.72 1.87
N ILE A 290 15.72 12.41 3.09
CA ILE A 290 15.25 11.20 3.81
C ILE A 290 13.81 11.36 4.31
N LEU A 291 13.43 12.55 4.77
CA LEU A 291 12.06 12.86 5.20
C LEU A 291 11.08 12.67 4.05
N LEU A 292 11.32 13.30 2.90
CA LEU A 292 10.45 13.17 1.72
C LEU A 292 10.37 11.74 1.20
N ARG A 293 11.48 11.01 1.24
CA ARG A 293 11.48 9.60 0.84
C ARG A 293 10.52 8.79 1.71
N GLY A 294 10.60 8.91 3.04
CA GLY A 294 9.68 8.23 3.95
C GLY A 294 8.24 8.63 3.70
N LEU A 295 7.95 9.93 3.65
CA LEU A 295 6.61 10.47 3.46
C LEU A 295 5.98 10.03 2.11
N VAL A 296 6.75 10.00 1.02
CA VAL A 296 6.28 9.53 -0.29
C VAL A 296 5.92 8.05 -0.25
N GLU A 297 6.76 7.22 0.40
CA GLU A 297 6.50 5.78 0.52
C GLU A 297 5.28 5.50 1.41
N GLU A 298 5.12 6.21 2.51
CA GLU A 298 3.94 6.16 3.41
C GLU A 298 2.66 6.58 2.69
N ALA A 299 2.74 7.60 1.80
CA ALA A 299 1.63 8.05 0.97
C ALA A 299 1.33 7.15 -0.24
N GLY A 300 2.02 6.00 -0.37
CA GLY A 300 1.81 5.03 -1.45
C GLY A 300 2.57 5.32 -2.75
N GLY A 301 3.44 6.32 -2.79
CA GLY A 301 4.36 6.58 -3.91
C GLY A 301 5.60 5.68 -3.86
N ARG A 302 6.55 5.93 -4.77
CA ARG A 302 7.87 5.30 -4.82
C ARG A 302 8.92 6.32 -5.21
N VAL A 303 9.91 6.58 -4.38
CA VAL A 303 11.04 7.43 -4.74
C VAL A 303 11.99 6.67 -5.66
N VAL A 304 12.13 7.16 -6.90
CA VAL A 304 12.99 6.56 -7.93
C VAL A 304 14.38 7.21 -7.99
N ALA A 305 14.49 8.45 -7.52
CA ALA A 305 15.78 9.12 -7.33
C ALA A 305 15.67 10.21 -6.24
N HIS A 306 16.78 10.43 -5.52
CA HIS A 306 17.00 11.59 -4.68
C HIS A 306 18.23 12.33 -5.21
N LEU A 307 17.98 13.53 -5.73
CA LEU A 307 18.99 14.40 -6.32
C LEU A 307 19.36 15.48 -5.31
N ARG A 308 20.67 15.72 -5.13
CA ARG A 308 21.17 16.88 -4.40
C ARG A 308 21.89 17.78 -5.39
N THR A 309 21.51 19.04 -5.42
CA THR A 309 22.09 20.03 -6.32
C THR A 309 22.64 21.21 -5.52
N GLY A 310 23.62 21.90 -6.07
CA GLY A 310 24.04 23.20 -5.59
C GLY A 310 23.02 24.30 -5.90
N ASP A 311 23.49 25.54 -5.85
CA ASP A 311 22.64 26.73 -5.95
C ASP A 311 22.70 27.38 -7.35
N THR A 312 23.10 26.63 -8.40
CA THR A 312 23.11 27.13 -9.78
C THR A 312 21.99 26.50 -10.62
N PRO A 313 21.31 27.29 -11.48
CA PRO A 313 20.28 26.78 -12.39
C PRO A 313 20.78 25.67 -13.31
N GLU A 314 22.04 25.75 -13.76
CA GLU A 314 22.66 24.77 -14.64
C GLU A 314 22.83 23.41 -13.98
N GLU A 315 23.20 23.39 -12.69
CA GLU A 315 23.31 22.14 -11.91
C GLU A 315 21.94 21.48 -11.71
N LEU A 316 20.93 22.27 -11.34
CA LEU A 316 19.57 21.77 -11.16
C LEU A 316 19.01 21.25 -12.49
N ARG A 317 19.15 21.98 -13.58
CA ARG A 317 18.66 21.55 -14.90
C ARG A 317 19.31 20.24 -15.33
N ARG A 318 20.66 20.17 -15.25
CA ARG A 318 21.39 18.93 -15.57
C ARG A 318 20.94 17.76 -14.73
N ALA A 319 20.73 17.95 -13.41
CA ALA A 319 20.26 16.88 -12.54
C ALA A 319 18.86 16.38 -12.91
N LEU A 320 17.96 17.28 -13.33
CA LEU A 320 16.63 16.92 -13.83
C LEU A 320 16.70 16.21 -15.20
N ASP A 321 17.59 16.62 -16.09
CA ASP A 321 17.79 16.01 -17.41
C ASP A 321 18.38 14.59 -17.31
N GLU A 322 19.23 14.34 -16.31
CA GLU A 322 19.84 13.03 -16.03
C GLU A 322 18.96 12.13 -15.13
N ALA A 323 17.87 12.66 -14.58
CA ALA A 323 16.99 11.92 -13.71
C ALA A 323 16.28 10.76 -14.44
N PRO A 324 15.91 9.67 -13.74
CA PRO A 324 15.05 8.63 -14.31
C PRO A 324 13.65 9.19 -14.60
N ASP A 325 12.93 8.54 -15.52
CA ASP A 325 11.52 8.84 -15.78
C ASP A 325 10.72 8.81 -14.47
N ALA A 326 9.97 9.87 -14.22
CA ALA A 326 9.16 10.07 -13.04
C ALA A 326 7.74 10.50 -13.41
N ASP A 327 6.82 10.38 -12.45
CA ASP A 327 5.44 10.82 -12.57
C ASP A 327 5.21 12.12 -11.78
N LEU A 328 6.11 12.43 -10.82
CA LEU A 328 6.11 13.65 -10.03
C LEU A 328 7.54 14.03 -9.63
N VAL A 329 7.86 15.32 -9.64
CA VAL A 329 9.06 15.88 -9.00
C VAL A 329 8.62 16.62 -7.73
N ILE A 330 9.34 16.42 -6.63
CA ILE A 330 9.18 17.20 -5.41
C ILE A 330 10.51 17.87 -5.10
N THR A 331 10.54 19.20 -5.03
CA THR A 331 11.73 19.93 -4.60
C THR A 331 11.59 20.42 -3.16
N ALA A 332 12.68 20.46 -2.41
CA ALA A 332 12.76 21.04 -1.08
C ALA A 332 13.89 22.06 -1.01
N GLY A 333 13.55 23.33 -0.81
CA GLY A 333 14.46 24.47 -0.82
C GLY A 333 14.45 25.26 -2.12
N GLY A 334 15.18 26.37 -2.15
CA GLY A 334 15.40 27.20 -3.33
C GLY A 334 14.17 27.91 -3.90
N ILE A 335 13.15 28.21 -3.08
CA ILE A 335 11.88 28.82 -3.54
C ILE A 335 11.44 30.07 -2.77
N SER A 336 12.23 30.55 -1.80
CA SER A 336 11.90 31.77 -1.06
C SER A 336 12.06 33.03 -1.94
N ALA A 337 11.86 34.21 -1.37
CA ALA A 337 12.08 35.49 -2.06
C ALA A 337 13.54 35.98 -1.91
N GLY A 338 14.48 35.10 -1.59
CA GLY A 338 15.89 35.41 -1.39
C GLY A 338 16.66 35.57 -2.71
N ALA A 339 17.93 35.99 -2.63
CA ALA A 339 18.77 36.25 -3.80
C ALA A 339 19.33 34.98 -4.49
N PHE A 340 19.23 33.80 -3.84
CA PHE A 340 19.85 32.54 -4.29
C PHE A 340 18.83 31.41 -4.41
N GLU A 341 17.65 31.69 -4.93
CA GLU A 341 16.54 30.76 -5.00
C GLU A 341 16.58 29.93 -6.29
N VAL A 342 17.45 28.93 -6.33
CA VAL A 342 17.80 28.18 -7.55
C VAL A 342 16.59 27.50 -8.20
N VAL A 343 15.66 26.92 -7.42
CA VAL A 343 14.47 26.24 -7.96
C VAL A 343 13.57 27.27 -8.65
N ARG A 344 13.35 28.41 -8.01
CA ARG A 344 12.57 29.50 -8.57
C ARG A 344 13.19 30.08 -9.84
N LEU A 345 14.52 30.26 -9.86
CA LEU A 345 15.24 30.75 -11.03
C LEU A 345 15.21 29.77 -12.20
N THR A 346 15.32 28.47 -11.92
CA THR A 346 15.35 27.42 -12.94
C THR A 346 13.96 27.10 -13.50
N LEU A 347 12.94 27.04 -12.63
CA LEU A 347 11.61 26.60 -12.98
C LEU A 347 10.58 27.74 -13.08
N GLY A 348 11.01 29.01 -13.02
CA GLY A 348 10.09 30.16 -12.99
C GLY A 348 9.23 30.33 -14.24
N THR A 349 9.59 29.70 -15.38
CA THR A 349 8.76 29.61 -16.58
C THR A 349 7.89 28.36 -16.62
N ASP A 350 8.24 27.34 -15.85
CA ASP A 350 7.65 26.00 -15.85
C ASP A 350 6.67 25.81 -14.67
N ALA A 351 6.89 26.56 -13.57
CA ALA A 351 6.08 26.51 -12.37
C ALA A 351 5.64 27.90 -11.90
N GLY A 352 4.39 27.99 -11.44
CA GLY A 352 3.89 29.19 -10.77
C GLY A 352 4.34 29.20 -9.30
N PHE A 353 5.07 30.25 -8.90
CA PHE A 353 5.48 30.47 -7.51
C PHE A 353 4.56 31.51 -6.85
N HIS A 354 4.17 31.24 -5.61
CA HIS A 354 3.28 32.12 -4.84
C HIS A 354 3.49 31.97 -3.34
N HIS A 355 2.94 32.87 -2.58
CA HIS A 355 2.92 32.80 -1.13
C HIS A 355 1.55 32.27 -0.66
N VAL A 356 1.52 31.25 0.20
CA VAL A 356 0.30 30.75 0.81
C VAL A 356 0.16 31.39 2.19
N ALA A 357 -1.05 31.87 2.53
CA ALA A 357 -1.36 32.48 3.82
C ALA A 357 -1.41 31.40 4.93
N GLN A 358 -0.24 30.80 5.19
CA GLN A 358 -0.06 29.73 6.18
C GLN A 358 1.25 29.87 6.95
N GLN A 359 1.36 29.14 8.05
CA GLN A 359 2.57 28.95 8.84
C GLN A 359 2.60 27.53 9.44
N PRO A 360 3.73 26.77 9.24
CA PRO A 360 4.90 27.11 8.44
C PRO A 360 4.68 26.93 6.93
N GLY A 361 5.66 27.28 6.12
CA GLY A 361 5.72 26.91 4.71
C GLY A 361 4.94 27.82 3.76
N GLY A 362 4.98 29.16 3.95
CA GLY A 362 4.28 30.12 3.08
C GLY A 362 4.71 30.06 1.60
N PRO A 363 6.01 30.11 1.24
CA PRO A 363 6.43 29.97 -0.15
C PRO A 363 6.10 28.57 -0.70
N GLN A 364 5.48 28.51 -1.90
CA GLN A 364 5.10 27.27 -2.60
C GLN A 364 5.26 27.46 -4.11
N GLY A 365 5.41 26.33 -4.84
CA GLY A 365 5.42 26.35 -6.30
C GLY A 365 4.73 25.10 -6.86
N VAL A 366 4.00 25.27 -7.97
CA VAL A 366 3.25 24.19 -8.64
C VAL A 366 3.33 24.38 -10.15
N GLY A 367 3.65 23.32 -10.90
CA GLY A 367 3.73 23.37 -12.35
C GLY A 367 4.17 22.05 -12.97
N SER A 368 4.79 22.11 -14.13
CA SER A 368 5.41 20.97 -14.81
C SER A 368 6.77 21.35 -15.35
N THR A 369 7.70 20.41 -15.44
CA THR A 369 9.05 20.66 -15.96
C THR A 369 9.53 19.45 -16.75
N PRO A 370 10.36 19.64 -17.79
CA PRO A 370 11.00 18.54 -18.49
C PRO A 370 11.91 17.73 -17.55
N VAL A 371 11.82 16.40 -17.59
CA VAL A 371 12.63 15.47 -16.77
C VAL A 371 13.13 14.31 -17.62
N GLY A 372 14.34 13.85 -17.32
CA GLY A 372 14.99 12.74 -17.99
C GLY A 372 15.51 13.07 -19.39
N ALA A 373 16.30 12.19 -19.96
CA ALA A 373 16.95 12.35 -21.26
C ALA A 373 15.97 12.60 -22.44
N ARG A 374 14.68 12.28 -22.26
CA ARG A 374 13.63 12.50 -23.26
C ARG A 374 12.88 13.82 -23.06
N GLY A 375 13.20 14.58 -22.02
CA GLY A 375 12.50 15.82 -21.69
C GLY A 375 11.00 15.64 -21.48
N ARG A 376 10.58 14.58 -20.77
CA ARG A 376 9.16 14.33 -20.49
C ARG A 376 8.62 15.41 -19.55
N GLU A 377 7.57 16.12 -19.99
CA GLU A 377 6.82 17.02 -19.12
C GLU A 377 6.30 16.26 -17.88
N THR A 378 6.79 16.65 -16.72
CA THR A 378 6.53 15.98 -15.45
C THR A 378 6.01 16.99 -14.44
N PRO A 379 4.90 16.70 -13.73
CA PRO A 379 4.41 17.53 -12.64
C PRO A 379 5.51 17.85 -11.64
N VAL A 380 5.55 19.09 -11.14
CA VAL A 380 6.47 19.51 -10.08
C VAL A 380 5.72 20.23 -8.96
N ILE A 381 6.00 19.85 -7.72
CA ILE A 381 5.55 20.53 -6.51
C ILE A 381 6.79 20.99 -5.75
N CYS A 382 6.91 22.31 -5.56
CA CYS A 382 8.08 22.93 -4.95
C CYS A 382 7.76 23.32 -3.50
N LEU A 383 8.48 22.71 -2.55
CA LEU A 383 8.28 22.90 -1.11
C LEU A 383 9.38 23.78 -0.51
N PRO A 384 9.11 24.47 0.62
CA PRO A 384 10.12 25.24 1.33
C PRO A 384 11.27 24.37 1.83
N GLY A 385 12.46 24.97 2.10
CA GLY A 385 13.65 24.24 2.56
C GLY A 385 13.61 23.78 4.03
N ASN A 386 12.78 24.40 4.88
CA ASN A 386 12.73 24.05 6.29
C ASN A 386 12.01 22.72 6.54
N PRO A 387 12.60 21.74 7.26
CA PRO A 387 12.02 20.40 7.42
C PRO A 387 10.62 20.36 8.02
N VAL A 388 10.30 21.24 9.00
CA VAL A 388 8.94 21.31 9.57
C VAL A 388 7.94 21.80 8.52
N SER A 389 8.37 22.73 7.65
CA SER A 389 7.54 23.20 6.52
C SER A 389 7.34 22.09 5.49
N VAL A 390 8.41 21.36 5.13
CA VAL A 390 8.33 20.19 4.23
C VAL A 390 7.33 19.17 4.78
N PHE A 391 7.46 18.80 6.04
CA PHE A 391 6.60 17.83 6.70
C PHE A 391 5.12 18.26 6.65
N THR A 392 4.82 19.47 7.10
CA THR A 392 3.43 19.95 7.15
C THR A 392 2.83 20.12 5.75
N THR A 393 3.55 20.73 4.81
CA THR A 393 3.03 20.97 3.46
C THR A 393 2.94 19.68 2.64
N PHE A 394 3.80 18.69 2.89
CA PHE A 394 3.64 17.36 2.32
C PHE A 394 2.29 16.75 2.69
N HIS A 395 1.96 16.69 3.98
CA HIS A 395 0.70 16.09 4.44
C HIS A 395 -0.53 16.90 3.99
N MET A 396 -0.41 18.21 3.91
CA MET A 396 -1.53 19.07 3.53
C MET A 396 -1.82 19.08 2.04
N TYR A 397 -0.82 18.82 1.18
CA TYR A 397 -0.93 18.98 -0.27
C TYR A 397 -0.42 17.77 -1.06
N VAL A 398 0.83 17.34 -0.82
CA VAL A 398 1.49 16.33 -1.67
C VAL A 398 0.88 14.94 -1.48
N ALA A 399 0.54 14.56 -0.24
CA ALA A 399 -0.07 13.26 0.04
C ALA A 399 -1.41 13.10 -0.72
N GLY A 400 -2.23 14.17 -0.75
CA GLY A 400 -3.45 14.21 -1.55
C GLY A 400 -3.19 14.09 -3.05
N ALA A 401 -2.18 14.80 -3.56
CA ALA A 401 -1.80 14.71 -4.96
C ALA A 401 -1.38 13.29 -5.36
N LEU A 402 -0.56 12.62 -4.56
CA LEU A 402 -0.16 11.24 -4.79
C LEU A 402 -1.35 10.27 -4.79
N ALA A 403 -2.31 10.47 -3.88
CA ALA A 403 -3.54 9.70 -3.83
C ALA A 403 -4.37 9.89 -5.11
N VAL A 404 -4.55 11.13 -5.58
CA VAL A 404 -5.27 11.44 -6.83
C VAL A 404 -4.55 10.82 -8.04
N MET A 405 -3.24 10.98 -8.14
CA MET A 405 -2.43 10.40 -9.22
C MET A 405 -2.53 8.87 -9.25
N SER A 406 -2.66 8.23 -8.10
CA SER A 406 -2.89 6.77 -8.00
C SER A 406 -4.30 6.36 -8.42
N GLY A 407 -5.23 7.28 -8.63
CA GLY A 407 -6.64 6.98 -8.91
C GLY A 407 -7.47 6.69 -7.66
N LEU A 408 -6.96 6.97 -6.45
CA LEU A 408 -7.75 6.91 -5.23
C LEU A 408 -8.74 8.07 -5.22
N VAL A 409 -10.03 7.76 -5.10
CA VAL A 409 -11.06 8.79 -4.99
C VAL A 409 -10.94 9.46 -3.62
N LEU A 410 -10.64 10.76 -3.62
CA LEU A 410 -10.66 11.55 -2.39
C LEU A 410 -12.11 11.82 -1.97
N PRO A 411 -12.40 11.90 -0.65
CA PRO A 411 -13.70 12.31 -0.17
C PRO A 411 -14.10 13.67 -0.77
N GLU A 412 -15.40 13.88 -0.91
CA GLU A 412 -16.00 15.00 -1.62
C GLU A 412 -15.32 16.35 -1.37
N ARG A 413 -15.24 17.17 -2.44
CA ARG A 413 -14.79 18.56 -2.41
C ARG A 413 -15.53 19.32 -1.30
N GLY A 414 -14.79 19.81 -0.31
CA GLY A 414 -15.34 20.57 0.82
C GLY A 414 -14.88 20.10 2.20
N ALA A 415 -14.31 18.91 2.33
CA ALA A 415 -13.59 18.56 3.54
C ALA A 415 -12.29 19.38 3.59
N THR A 416 -12.25 20.35 4.49
CA THR A 416 -11.11 21.27 4.65
C THR A 416 -9.79 20.56 4.96
N VAL A 417 -9.85 19.27 5.32
CA VAL A 417 -8.66 18.47 5.67
C VAL A 417 -8.96 16.98 5.46
N PRO A 418 -8.06 16.18 4.85
CA PRO A 418 -8.26 14.74 4.75
C PRO A 418 -8.30 14.11 6.16
N SER A 419 -9.35 13.33 6.44
CA SER A 419 -9.48 12.53 7.68
C SER A 419 -9.18 13.28 8.98
N ALA A 420 -9.66 14.52 9.12
CA ALA A 420 -9.50 15.28 10.35
C ALA A 420 -10.38 14.72 11.48
N VAL A 421 -9.77 14.55 12.63
CA VAL A 421 -10.48 14.27 13.89
C VAL A 421 -10.57 15.54 14.71
N ILE A 422 -11.63 15.67 15.51
CA ILE A 422 -11.71 16.76 16.50
C ILE A 422 -10.99 16.31 17.77
N ALA A 423 -10.11 17.18 18.26
CA ALA A 423 -9.38 16.96 19.52
C ALA A 423 -9.36 18.26 20.34
N ARG A 424 -9.08 18.15 21.65
CA ARG A 424 -8.97 19.29 22.56
C ARG A 424 -7.51 19.62 22.87
N ALA A 425 -7.18 20.87 22.82
CA ALA A 425 -5.87 21.38 23.22
C ALA A 425 -5.68 21.19 24.74
N ARG A 426 -4.67 20.42 25.16
CA ARG A 426 -4.33 20.27 26.58
C ARG A 426 -3.67 21.52 27.15
N VAL A 427 -2.89 22.20 26.34
CA VAL A 427 -2.21 23.46 26.66
C VAL A 427 -2.54 24.48 25.61
N GLY A 428 -2.59 25.76 25.97
CA GLY A 428 -2.75 26.84 25.00
C GLY A 428 -1.43 27.18 24.29
N TRP A 429 -1.57 27.79 23.08
CA TRP A 429 -0.43 28.34 22.34
C TRP A 429 -0.87 29.50 21.43
N GLU A 430 0.10 30.36 21.07
CA GLU A 430 -0.13 31.45 20.12
C GLU A 430 -0.21 30.93 18.68
N SER A 431 -1.11 31.52 17.89
CA SER A 431 -1.27 31.29 16.45
C SER A 431 -1.06 32.59 15.68
N PRO A 432 -0.44 32.58 14.51
CA PRO A 432 -0.24 33.80 13.73
C PRO A 432 -1.55 34.30 13.13
N GLU A 433 -1.90 35.55 13.40
CA GLU A 433 -3.08 36.20 12.80
C GLU A 433 -2.95 36.30 11.27
N GLY A 434 -4.06 36.13 10.56
CA GLY A 434 -4.13 36.21 9.10
C GLY A 434 -3.51 35.06 8.34
N LYS A 435 -3.08 33.99 9.04
CA LYS A 435 -2.50 32.80 8.44
C LYS A 435 -3.07 31.52 9.05
N THR A 436 -3.40 30.55 8.22
CA THR A 436 -3.70 29.20 8.73
C THR A 436 -2.43 28.61 9.37
N GLN A 437 -2.52 28.22 10.65
CA GLN A 437 -1.40 27.55 11.29
C GLN A 437 -1.53 26.02 11.13
N PHE A 438 -0.46 25.38 10.66
CA PHE A 438 -0.29 23.94 10.66
C PHE A 438 0.73 23.56 11.73
N ILE A 439 0.28 22.95 12.81
CA ILE A 439 1.13 22.66 13.97
C ILE A 439 1.24 21.14 14.20
N PRO A 440 2.46 20.59 14.23
CA PRO A 440 2.65 19.19 14.59
C PRO A 440 2.27 18.94 16.06
N LEU A 441 1.35 17.98 16.28
CA LEU A 441 0.77 17.64 17.57
C LEU A 441 1.04 16.17 17.92
N ARG A 442 0.99 15.85 19.21
CA ARG A 442 0.90 14.49 19.73
C ARG A 442 -0.38 14.29 20.52
N PHE A 443 -0.91 13.09 20.49
CA PHE A 443 -2.04 12.71 21.34
C PHE A 443 -1.55 12.37 22.75
N VAL A 444 -2.28 12.85 23.73
CA VAL A 444 -2.01 12.65 25.14
C VAL A 444 -3.30 12.31 25.89
N ASP A 445 -3.20 11.76 27.10
CA ASP A 445 -4.34 11.69 28.01
C ASP A 445 -4.57 13.06 28.70
N GLU A 446 -5.62 13.19 29.48
CA GLU A 446 -5.93 14.41 30.23
C GLU A 446 -4.80 14.83 31.19
N ALA A 447 -4.07 13.87 31.74
CA ALA A 447 -2.92 14.10 32.61
C ALA A 447 -1.63 14.47 31.87
N GLY A 448 -1.62 14.31 30.52
CA GLY A 448 -0.47 14.64 29.67
C GLY A 448 0.49 13.49 29.42
N ALA A 449 0.15 12.24 29.81
CA ALA A 449 0.91 11.07 29.41
C ALA A 449 0.66 10.75 27.92
N CYS A 450 1.71 10.29 27.23
CA CYS A 450 1.59 9.96 25.81
C CYS A 450 0.59 8.79 25.62
N SER A 451 -0.45 9.00 24.84
CA SER A 451 -1.39 7.96 24.49
C SER A 451 -0.73 6.96 23.54
N SER A 452 -0.58 5.71 23.97
CA SER A 452 -0.06 4.61 23.15
C SER A 452 -1.07 4.10 22.10
N ALA A 453 -2.23 4.74 21.98
CA ALA A 453 -3.32 4.30 21.10
C ALA A 453 -3.04 4.48 19.59
N ALA A 454 -1.88 5.04 19.20
CA ALA A 454 -1.47 5.15 17.80
C ALA A 454 -0.55 4.00 17.33
N ALA A 455 -0.20 3.03 18.18
CA ALA A 455 0.67 1.92 17.82
C ALA A 455 -0.14 0.67 17.41
N GLY A 456 -1.03 0.82 16.44
CA GLY A 456 -1.66 -0.29 15.72
C GLY A 456 -0.83 -0.61 14.48
N LEU A 457 0.21 -1.41 14.62
CA LEU A 457 0.86 -2.08 13.49
C LEU A 457 -0.13 -3.04 12.85
N GLY A 458 -0.71 -2.66 11.74
CA GLY A 458 -1.58 -3.51 10.94
C GLY A 458 -2.50 -2.65 10.08
N GLY A 459 -2.39 -2.76 8.76
CA GLY A 459 -3.19 -2.06 7.76
C GLY A 459 -4.70 -2.34 7.85
N GLY A 460 -5.29 -1.88 8.92
CA GLY A 460 -6.73 -1.75 9.12
C GLY A 460 -7.05 -0.29 9.26
N GLU A 461 -8.26 0.10 8.85
CA GLU A 461 -8.85 1.40 9.13
C GLU A 461 -8.45 1.82 10.54
N ALA A 462 -7.96 3.08 10.64
CA ALA A 462 -7.61 3.64 11.94
C ALA A 462 -8.79 3.39 12.88
N VAL A 463 -8.64 2.42 13.78
CA VAL A 463 -9.64 2.15 14.81
C VAL A 463 -9.63 3.38 15.70
N VAL A 464 -10.58 4.25 15.43
CA VAL A 464 -10.92 5.38 16.26
C VAL A 464 -11.47 4.79 17.55
N PRO A 465 -10.78 4.94 18.71
CA PRO A 465 -11.35 4.46 19.96
C PRO A 465 -12.70 5.14 20.17
N GLU A 466 -13.74 4.33 20.33
CA GLU A 466 -15.05 4.84 20.78
C GLU A 466 -14.93 5.49 22.16
N ALA A 467 -15.60 6.65 22.30
CA ALA A 467 -15.92 7.34 23.56
C ALA A 467 -14.74 7.78 24.44
N GLY A 468 -14.12 8.91 24.09
CA GLY A 468 -13.25 9.71 24.97
C GLY A 468 -12.84 10.98 24.28
N VAL A 469 -12.82 12.10 24.99
CA VAL A 469 -12.25 13.35 24.50
C VAL A 469 -10.78 13.11 24.20
N ARG A 470 -10.35 13.32 22.95
CA ARG A 470 -8.93 13.22 22.56
C ARG A 470 -8.24 14.51 22.91
N TRP A 471 -7.19 14.41 23.70
CA TRP A 471 -6.35 15.55 24.02
C TRP A 471 -5.12 15.58 23.12
N VAL A 472 -4.70 16.78 22.73
CA VAL A 472 -3.49 17.00 21.93
C VAL A 472 -2.66 18.14 22.51
N GLU A 473 -1.36 18.10 22.24
CA GLU A 473 -0.46 19.19 22.54
C GLU A 473 0.63 19.33 21.49
N PRO A 474 1.22 20.52 21.30
CA PRO A 474 2.35 20.70 20.39
C PRO A 474 3.51 19.76 20.73
N VAL A 475 4.13 19.14 19.71
CA VAL A 475 5.31 18.28 19.91
C VAL A 475 6.50 19.02 20.48
N HIS A 476 6.49 20.34 20.45
CA HIS A 476 7.52 21.21 21.03
C HIS A 476 6.89 22.49 21.60
N PRO A 477 7.37 22.98 22.79
CA PRO A 477 6.82 24.19 23.41
C PRO A 477 6.92 25.47 22.56
N LEU A 478 7.86 25.53 21.62
CA LEU A 478 7.99 26.64 20.65
C LEU A 478 7.03 26.53 19.46
N GLY A 479 6.06 25.60 19.50
CA GLY A 479 5.03 25.43 18.47
C GLY A 479 5.56 24.90 17.14
N SER A 480 5.16 25.55 16.04
CA SER A 480 5.45 25.13 14.65
C SER A 480 6.68 25.82 14.03
N LYS A 481 7.66 26.25 14.85
CA LYS A 481 8.86 26.90 14.32
C LYS A 481 9.65 25.95 13.42
N SER A 482 10.10 26.46 12.28
CA SER A 482 10.63 25.67 11.17
C SER A 482 11.92 24.88 11.43
N HIS A 483 12.70 25.23 12.46
CA HIS A 483 13.96 24.57 12.84
C HIS A 483 13.80 23.38 13.80
N LEU A 484 12.56 23.03 14.17
CA LEU A 484 12.28 22.01 15.20
C LEU A 484 12.17 20.58 14.63
N VAL A 485 12.98 20.23 13.64
CA VAL A 485 12.90 18.94 12.92
C VAL A 485 12.96 17.72 13.86
N ALA A 486 13.80 17.74 14.89
CA ALA A 486 13.92 16.61 15.82
C ALA A 486 12.62 16.31 16.61
N SER A 487 11.72 17.27 16.73
CA SER A 487 10.44 17.08 17.39
C SER A 487 9.41 16.36 16.52
N LEU A 488 9.60 16.34 15.19
CA LEU A 488 8.69 15.67 14.24
C LEU A 488 8.58 14.16 14.50
N ALA A 489 9.63 13.54 15.05
CA ALA A 489 9.60 12.13 15.43
C ALA A 489 8.51 11.78 16.48
N ARG A 490 7.91 12.79 17.12
CA ARG A 490 6.82 12.64 18.09
C ARG A 490 5.47 13.07 17.54
N ALA A 491 5.42 13.57 16.30
CA ALA A 491 4.19 14.05 15.69
C ALA A 491 3.27 12.87 15.35
N GLN A 492 2.03 12.95 15.79
CA GLN A 492 0.97 11.97 15.54
C GLN A 492 -0.22 12.61 14.80
N GLY A 493 -0.19 13.93 14.66
CA GLY A 493 -1.19 14.70 13.94
C GLY A 493 -0.70 16.10 13.59
N ILE A 494 -1.41 16.74 12.68
CA ILE A 494 -1.22 18.16 12.34
C ILE A 494 -2.49 18.91 12.70
N GLY A 495 -2.40 19.82 13.70
CA GLY A 495 -3.48 20.71 14.05
C GLY A 495 -3.64 21.80 12.99
N VAL A 496 -4.89 22.12 12.66
CA VAL A 496 -5.26 23.18 11.72
C VAL A 496 -5.96 24.30 12.49
N VAL A 497 -5.30 25.44 12.60
CA VAL A 497 -5.84 26.62 13.28
C VAL A 497 -6.19 27.67 12.23
N ALA A 498 -7.44 28.13 12.25
CA ALA A 498 -7.95 29.09 11.26
C ALA A 498 -7.23 30.46 11.36
N PRO A 499 -7.12 31.21 10.26
CA PRO A 499 -6.35 32.46 10.20
C PRO A 499 -6.92 33.59 11.06
N GLU A 500 -8.18 33.49 11.47
CA GLU A 500 -8.85 34.47 12.33
C GLU A 500 -8.48 34.31 13.81
N ARG A 501 -7.81 33.20 14.17
CA ARG A 501 -7.43 32.88 15.54
C ARG A 501 -6.01 33.35 15.85
N GLY A 502 -5.85 34.22 16.81
CA GLY A 502 -4.54 34.64 17.34
C GLY A 502 -3.95 33.68 18.36
N ALA A 503 -4.75 32.78 18.92
CA ALA A 503 -4.34 31.77 19.90
C ALA A 503 -5.28 30.56 19.90
N VAL A 504 -4.83 29.47 20.48
CA VAL A 504 -5.63 28.31 20.88
C VAL A 504 -5.56 28.20 22.40
N GLU A 505 -6.72 28.22 23.06
CA GLU A 505 -6.82 28.11 24.51
C GLU A 505 -6.80 26.65 24.98
N ALA A 506 -6.34 26.42 26.21
CA ALA A 506 -6.44 25.10 26.83
C ALA A 506 -7.92 24.66 26.95
N GLY A 507 -8.23 23.44 26.55
CA GLY A 507 -9.59 22.88 26.49
C GLY A 507 -10.34 23.18 25.21
N GLU A 508 -9.82 24.01 24.33
CA GLU A 508 -10.45 24.38 23.06
C GLU A 508 -10.36 23.25 22.03
N GLU A 509 -11.42 23.08 21.22
CA GLU A 509 -11.48 22.08 20.15
C GLU A 509 -10.85 22.59 18.85
N LEU A 510 -10.11 21.71 18.19
CA LEU A 510 -9.53 21.98 16.88
C LEU A 510 -9.54 20.73 15.99
N ALA A 511 -9.50 20.97 14.68
CA ALA A 511 -9.31 19.91 13.69
C ALA A 511 -7.85 19.43 13.68
N VAL A 512 -7.66 18.12 13.72
CA VAL A 512 -6.34 17.46 13.67
C VAL A 512 -6.34 16.44 12.55
N VAL A 513 -5.45 16.59 11.58
CA VAL A 513 -5.13 15.56 10.60
C VAL A 513 -4.32 14.51 11.29
N ALA A 514 -4.89 13.33 11.53
CA ALA A 514 -4.14 12.22 12.09
C ALA A 514 -3.11 11.71 11.07
N LEU A 515 -1.88 11.50 11.53
CA LEU A 515 -0.84 10.87 10.74
C LEU A 515 -0.98 9.36 10.92
N VAL A 516 -0.95 8.64 9.81
CA VAL A 516 -0.92 7.17 9.83
C VAL A 516 0.48 6.78 10.26
N GLY A 517 0.62 6.20 11.44
CA GLY A 517 1.87 5.66 11.98
C GLY A 517 1.97 4.18 11.70
#